data_2a0ce32de96a6212bc56985c49ecefe9
#
_entry.id   2a0ce32de96a6212bc56985c49ecefe9
#
_cell.length_a   1.000
_cell.length_b   1.000
_cell.length_c   1.000
_cell.angle_alpha   90.00
_cell.angle_beta   90.00
_cell.angle_gamma   90.00
#
_symmetry.space_group_name_H-M   'P 1'
#
loop_
_entity.id
_entity.type
_entity.pdbx_description
1 polymer ?
#
loop_
_entity_poly.entity_id
_entity_poly.type
_entity_poly.pdbx_seq_one_letter_code
_entity_poly.pdbx_strand_id
1 'polypeptide(L)'
;MNPGIYYLYEYKNNHCMRNTGFLKLTKKPDCWLLQVQARNIPVTNQHLVPLCAILTEQEHNISQKISELPCNSHIISAQLTLPDSAINPISSMENLHGFLIPLPDESFLTATESHFHLDINEIFSTTVQSETPDPAPDLSASEYNDNDNLFEASDTTNLLSPSKTIQ
;
A
#
# COMPACT_ATOMS: atom_id res chain seq x y z
N MET A 1 -9.63 -17.15 8.67
CA MET A 1 -8.61 -17.90 7.87
C MET A 1 -7.63 -18.60 8.80
N ASN A 2 -7.27 -19.85 8.53
CA ASN A 2 -6.38 -20.66 9.38
C ASN A 2 -4.93 -20.64 8.89
N PRO A 3 -3.92 -20.97 9.73
CA PRO A 3 -2.57 -21.19 9.24
C PRO A 3 -2.56 -22.30 8.18
N GLY A 4 -1.84 -22.06 7.06
CA GLY A 4 -1.85 -22.99 5.96
C GLY A 4 -1.21 -22.45 4.69
N ILE A 5 -1.33 -23.21 3.61
CA ILE A 5 -0.92 -22.83 2.27
C ILE A 5 -2.17 -22.65 1.43
N TYR A 6 -2.28 -21.50 0.79
CA TYR A 6 -3.39 -21.12 -0.07
C TYR A 6 -2.85 -20.82 -1.46
N TYR A 7 -3.46 -21.40 -2.48
CA TYR A 7 -3.02 -21.17 -3.85
C TYR A 7 -3.51 -19.82 -4.35
N LEU A 8 -2.62 -19.12 -5.06
CA LEU A 8 -2.92 -17.85 -5.71
C LEU A 8 -3.41 -18.09 -7.13
N TYR A 9 -4.62 -17.66 -7.41
CA TYR A 9 -5.22 -17.73 -8.73
C TYR A 9 -5.32 -16.33 -9.33
N GLU A 10 -4.99 -16.21 -10.59
CA GLU A 10 -5.19 -15.01 -11.38
C GLU A 10 -6.61 -14.98 -11.93
N TYR A 11 -7.25 -13.83 -11.76
CA TYR A 11 -8.58 -13.54 -12.29
C TYR A 11 -8.51 -12.35 -13.23
N LYS A 12 -9.24 -12.43 -14.33
CA LYS A 12 -9.46 -11.33 -15.28
C LYS A 12 -10.89 -11.38 -15.79
N ASN A 13 -11.58 -10.23 -15.78
CA ASN A 13 -13.00 -10.15 -16.17
C ASN A 13 -13.87 -11.18 -15.44
N ASN A 14 -13.66 -11.36 -14.14
CA ASN A 14 -14.36 -12.32 -13.28
C ASN A 14 -14.15 -13.81 -13.64
N HIS A 15 -13.19 -14.12 -14.51
CA HIS A 15 -12.84 -15.48 -14.86
C HIS A 15 -11.51 -15.89 -14.21
N CYS A 16 -11.51 -17.07 -13.58
CA CYS A 16 -10.29 -17.71 -13.09
C CYS A 16 -9.45 -18.15 -14.28
N MET A 17 -8.25 -17.59 -14.40
CA MET A 17 -7.35 -17.85 -15.53
C MET A 17 -6.40 -19.02 -15.25
N ARG A 18 -5.66 -18.93 -14.16
CA ARG A 18 -4.62 -19.92 -13.84
C ARG A 18 -4.14 -19.79 -12.41
N ASN A 19 -3.46 -20.82 -11.93
CA ASN A 19 -2.66 -20.75 -10.73
C ASN A 19 -1.34 -20.05 -11.03
N THR A 20 -0.97 -19.06 -10.20
CA THR A 20 0.28 -18.29 -10.34
C THR A 20 1.25 -18.55 -9.20
N GLY A 21 0.83 -19.19 -8.12
CA GLY A 21 1.69 -19.43 -6.98
C GLY A 21 0.94 -19.78 -5.71
N PHE A 22 1.47 -19.33 -4.59
CA PHE A 22 0.87 -19.60 -3.29
C PHE A 22 1.14 -18.46 -2.28
N LEU A 23 0.30 -18.46 -1.27
CA LEU A 23 0.43 -17.67 -0.06
C LEU A 23 0.47 -18.65 1.12
N LYS A 24 1.50 -18.54 1.95
CA LYS A 24 1.62 -19.34 3.18
C LYS A 24 1.42 -18.45 4.39
N LEU A 25 0.45 -18.82 5.21
CA LEU A 25 0.12 -18.14 6.46
C LEU A 25 0.58 -18.99 7.64
N THR A 26 1.38 -18.42 8.53
CA THR A 26 1.89 -19.11 9.72
C THR A 26 1.62 -18.27 10.95
N LYS A 27 0.97 -18.84 11.96
CA LYS A 27 0.75 -18.18 13.26
C LYS A 27 2.01 -18.28 14.11
N LYS A 28 2.42 -17.17 14.69
CA LYS A 28 3.43 -17.02 15.73
C LYS A 28 2.75 -16.51 17.01
N PRO A 29 3.40 -16.53 18.18
CA PRO A 29 2.77 -16.09 19.42
C PRO A 29 2.10 -14.70 19.35
N ASP A 30 2.79 -13.71 18.78
CA ASP A 30 2.35 -12.32 18.77
C ASP A 30 2.14 -11.74 17.38
N CYS A 31 2.25 -12.57 16.34
CA CYS A 31 2.13 -12.09 14.94
C CYS A 31 1.79 -13.23 13.99
N TRP A 32 1.48 -12.83 12.76
CA TRP A 32 1.35 -13.73 11.64
C TRP A 32 2.51 -13.52 10.66
N LEU A 33 3.06 -14.62 10.19
CA LEU A 33 4.04 -14.61 9.11
C LEU A 33 3.33 -14.97 7.82
N LEU A 34 3.36 -14.05 6.87
CA LEU A 34 2.80 -14.20 5.54
C LEU A 34 3.93 -14.30 4.52
N GLN A 35 4.00 -15.39 3.79
CA GLN A 35 4.92 -15.58 2.69
C GLN A 35 4.12 -15.66 1.38
N VAL A 36 4.45 -14.79 0.43
CA VAL A 36 3.80 -14.71 -0.88
C VAL A 36 4.80 -15.09 -1.95
N GLN A 37 4.44 -16.03 -2.80
CA GLN A 37 5.21 -16.38 -3.99
C GLN A 37 4.27 -16.51 -5.19
N ALA A 38 4.48 -15.70 -6.21
CA ALA A 38 3.74 -15.75 -7.46
C ALA A 38 4.68 -15.51 -8.64
N ARG A 39 4.37 -16.11 -9.79
CA ARG A 39 5.16 -16.05 -11.02
C ARG A 39 4.27 -15.75 -12.21
N ASN A 40 4.91 -15.30 -13.29
CA ASN A 40 4.26 -14.96 -14.55
C ASN A 40 3.22 -13.84 -14.38
N ILE A 41 3.48 -12.89 -13.48
CA ILE A 41 2.62 -11.74 -13.23
C ILE A 41 2.76 -10.76 -14.41
N PRO A 42 1.67 -10.15 -14.91
CA PRO A 42 1.72 -9.22 -16.04
C PRO A 42 2.30 -7.84 -15.67
N VAL A 43 3.40 -7.81 -14.92
CA VAL A 43 4.11 -6.60 -14.47
C VAL A 43 5.58 -6.74 -14.87
N THR A 44 6.05 -5.88 -15.75
CA THR A 44 7.36 -6.00 -16.38
C THR A 44 8.48 -5.25 -15.66
N ASN A 45 8.18 -4.15 -15.00
CA ASN A 45 9.16 -3.31 -14.32
C ASN A 45 9.11 -3.52 -12.80
N GLN A 46 10.14 -3.06 -12.08
CA GLN A 46 10.08 -2.96 -10.63
C GLN A 46 8.85 -2.14 -10.23
N HIS A 47 7.90 -2.80 -9.59
CA HIS A 47 6.64 -2.21 -9.19
C HIS A 47 6.26 -2.70 -7.81
N LEU A 48 5.64 -1.82 -7.02
CA LEU A 48 4.99 -2.22 -5.79
C LEU A 48 3.52 -2.49 -6.11
N VAL A 49 3.04 -3.66 -5.72
CA VAL A 49 1.63 -4.03 -5.87
C VAL A 49 0.99 -4.11 -4.49
N PRO A 50 -0.24 -3.60 -4.33
CA PRO A 50 -0.91 -3.64 -3.03
C PRO A 50 -1.27 -5.08 -2.65
N LEU A 51 -1.10 -5.40 -1.38
CA LEU A 51 -1.65 -6.59 -0.75
C LEU A 51 -2.82 -6.18 0.12
N CYS A 52 -3.98 -6.71 -0.16
CA CYS A 52 -5.21 -6.46 0.58
C CYS A 52 -5.69 -7.71 1.30
N ALA A 53 -6.21 -7.55 2.51
CA ALA A 53 -6.96 -8.58 3.22
C ALA A 53 -8.42 -8.53 2.77
N ILE A 54 -9.05 -9.69 2.59
CA ILE A 54 -10.49 -9.84 2.34
C ILE A 54 -11.13 -10.17 3.68
N LEU A 55 -11.98 -9.28 4.16
CA LEU A 55 -12.63 -9.35 5.47
C LEU A 55 -14.14 -9.32 5.30
N THR A 56 -14.87 -9.91 6.24
CA THR A 56 -16.32 -9.68 6.36
C THR A 56 -16.59 -8.71 7.50
N GLU A 57 -17.27 -7.62 7.20
CA GLU A 57 -17.72 -6.61 8.16
C GLU A 57 -19.21 -6.35 7.93
N GLN A 58 -20.02 -6.48 8.98
CA GLN A 58 -21.47 -6.24 8.90
C GLN A 58 -22.16 -6.97 7.73
N GLU A 59 -21.83 -8.25 7.52
CA GLU A 59 -22.34 -9.10 6.44
C GLU A 59 -21.87 -8.71 5.01
N HIS A 60 -20.97 -7.74 4.88
CA HIS A 60 -20.38 -7.33 3.61
C HIS A 60 -18.90 -7.72 3.52
N ASN A 61 -18.49 -8.10 2.32
CA ASN A 61 -17.09 -8.37 2.06
C ASN A 61 -16.37 -7.07 1.69
N ILE A 62 -15.33 -6.76 2.45
CA ILE A 62 -14.50 -5.59 2.22
C ILE A 62 -13.05 -6.00 1.91
N SER A 63 -12.35 -5.15 1.20
CA SER A 63 -10.93 -5.31 0.97
C SER A 63 -10.16 -4.18 1.64
N GLN A 64 -9.20 -4.53 2.50
CA GLN A 64 -8.37 -3.59 3.21
C GLN A 64 -6.91 -3.76 2.80
N LYS A 65 -6.28 -2.69 2.30
CA LYS A 65 -4.84 -2.69 2.03
C LYS A 65 -4.06 -2.84 3.33
N ILE A 66 -3.21 -3.86 3.39
CA ILE A 66 -2.39 -4.17 4.57
C ILE A 66 -0.89 -3.98 4.33
N SER A 67 -0.44 -4.05 3.08
CA SER A 67 0.97 -3.90 2.73
C SER A 67 1.15 -3.64 1.23
N GLU A 68 2.40 -3.48 0.83
CA GLU A 68 2.82 -3.49 -0.58
C GLU A 68 3.87 -4.58 -0.81
N LEU A 69 3.79 -5.24 -1.95
CA LEU A 69 4.68 -6.33 -2.33
C LEU A 69 5.56 -5.90 -3.50
N PRO A 70 6.87 -6.13 -3.44
CA PRO A 70 7.73 -5.91 -4.58
C PRO A 70 7.45 -6.96 -5.67
N CYS A 71 7.19 -6.48 -6.89
CA CYS A 71 7.11 -7.31 -8.09
C CYS A 71 8.30 -6.98 -8.99
N ASN A 72 9.15 -7.97 -9.24
CA ASN A 72 10.34 -7.84 -10.06
C ASN A 72 10.34 -8.92 -11.15
N SER A 73 10.51 -8.51 -12.41
CA SER A 73 10.62 -9.45 -13.52
C SER A 73 9.52 -10.52 -13.53
N HIS A 74 8.27 -10.10 -13.42
CA HIS A 74 7.09 -10.98 -13.39
C HIS A 74 6.98 -11.91 -12.17
N ILE A 75 7.72 -11.63 -11.09
CA ILE A 75 7.75 -12.45 -9.87
C ILE A 75 7.44 -11.58 -8.66
N ILE A 76 6.53 -12.07 -7.82
CA ILE A 76 6.33 -11.60 -6.45
C ILE A 76 6.96 -12.64 -5.53
N SER A 77 7.91 -12.23 -4.70
CA SER A 77 8.51 -13.06 -3.66
C SER A 77 8.72 -12.18 -2.43
N ALA A 78 7.86 -12.32 -1.44
CA ALA A 78 7.86 -11.49 -0.25
C ALA A 78 7.54 -12.29 0.99
N GLN A 79 8.08 -11.83 2.12
CA GLN A 79 7.77 -12.33 3.46
C GLN A 79 7.44 -11.14 4.34
N LEU A 80 6.28 -11.15 4.95
CA LEU A 80 5.77 -10.08 5.79
C LEU A 80 5.48 -10.63 7.19
N THR A 81 5.76 -9.80 8.20
CA THR A 81 5.28 -10.03 9.56
C THR A 81 4.13 -9.09 9.82
N LEU A 82 2.96 -9.64 10.07
CA LEU A 82 1.74 -8.89 10.35
C LEU A 82 1.45 -9.01 11.85
N PRO A 83 1.51 -7.91 12.63
CA PRO A 83 1.02 -7.95 13.99
C PRO A 83 -0.48 -8.27 14.00
N ASP A 84 -0.97 -8.87 15.07
CA ASP A 84 -2.41 -9.21 15.18
C ASP A 84 -3.32 -7.99 14.97
N SER A 85 -2.81 -6.78 15.25
CA SER A 85 -3.50 -5.50 15.04
C SER A 85 -3.46 -4.96 13.60
N ALA A 86 -2.64 -5.54 12.70
CA ALA A 86 -2.50 -5.03 11.32
C ALA A 86 -3.72 -5.28 10.45
N ILE A 87 -4.53 -6.25 10.83
CA ILE A 87 -5.78 -6.58 10.16
C ILE A 87 -6.91 -6.00 10.99
N ASN A 88 -7.02 -4.68 10.97
CA ASN A 88 -8.00 -3.84 11.67
C ASN A 88 -8.21 -4.18 13.17
N PRO A 89 -8.09 -3.25 14.11
CA PRO A 89 -8.32 -3.47 15.54
C PRO A 89 -9.75 -3.95 15.87
N ILE A 90 -10.68 -3.85 14.93
CA ILE A 90 -12.10 -4.22 15.08
C ILE A 90 -12.41 -5.61 14.53
N SER A 91 -11.60 -6.11 13.57
CA SER A 91 -11.85 -7.40 12.92
C SER A 91 -10.83 -8.42 13.43
N SER A 92 -11.34 -9.47 14.08
CA SER A 92 -10.50 -10.61 14.44
C SER A 92 -10.04 -11.35 13.18
N MET A 93 -8.95 -12.12 13.28
CA MET A 93 -8.52 -13.03 12.20
C MET A 93 -9.60 -14.05 11.80
N GLU A 94 -10.64 -14.21 12.60
CA GLU A 94 -11.80 -15.03 12.30
C GLU A 94 -12.59 -14.50 11.11
N ASN A 95 -12.59 -13.18 10.91
CA ASN A 95 -13.27 -12.53 9.79
C ASN A 95 -12.39 -12.42 8.52
N LEU A 96 -11.15 -12.91 8.57
CA LEU A 96 -10.27 -12.94 7.41
C LEU A 96 -10.59 -14.17 6.56
N HIS A 97 -10.96 -13.94 5.31
CA HIS A 97 -11.34 -15.00 4.36
C HIS A 97 -10.32 -15.22 3.25
N GLY A 98 -9.44 -14.25 3.04
CA GLY A 98 -8.43 -14.36 2.01
C GLY A 98 -7.58 -13.11 1.83
N PHE A 99 -6.82 -13.14 0.76
CA PHE A 99 -5.96 -12.04 0.33
C PHE A 99 -6.19 -11.76 -1.14
N LEU A 100 -6.09 -10.48 -1.50
CA LEU A 100 -6.25 -9.96 -2.85
C LEU A 100 -5.01 -9.13 -3.21
N ILE A 101 -4.50 -9.28 -4.42
CA ILE A 101 -3.42 -8.48 -4.99
C ILE A 101 -3.92 -7.91 -6.30
N PRO A 102 -4.41 -6.67 -6.34
CA PRO A 102 -4.76 -5.98 -7.59
C PRO A 102 -3.52 -5.78 -8.46
N LEU A 103 -3.69 -5.95 -9.77
CA LEU A 103 -2.62 -5.78 -10.76
C LEU A 103 -2.94 -4.62 -11.71
N PRO A 104 -1.93 -3.98 -12.32
CA PRO A 104 -2.13 -2.80 -13.16
C PRO A 104 -2.96 -3.02 -14.44
N ASP A 105 -3.12 -4.26 -14.90
CA ASP A 105 -3.84 -4.63 -16.13
C ASP A 105 -5.32 -5.02 -15.88
N GLU A 106 -5.90 -4.54 -14.77
CA GLU A 106 -7.26 -4.85 -14.32
C GLU A 106 -7.47 -6.33 -13.97
N SER A 107 -6.40 -7.12 -13.91
CA SER A 107 -6.43 -8.45 -13.33
C SER A 107 -6.11 -8.38 -11.82
N PHE A 108 -6.32 -9.46 -11.12
CA PHE A 108 -5.94 -9.57 -9.71
C PHE A 108 -5.59 -11.03 -9.38
N LEU A 109 -4.78 -11.18 -8.32
CA LEU A 109 -4.53 -12.48 -7.73
C LEU A 109 -5.34 -12.59 -6.45
N THR A 110 -5.88 -13.76 -6.19
CA THR A 110 -6.56 -14.02 -4.93
C THR A 110 -6.22 -15.39 -4.36
N ALA A 111 -6.14 -15.45 -3.04
CA ALA A 111 -6.00 -16.67 -2.25
C ALA A 111 -7.06 -16.63 -1.15
N THR A 112 -8.05 -17.51 -1.22
CA THR A 112 -9.20 -17.57 -0.31
C THR A 112 -9.34 -18.94 0.34
N GLU A 113 -10.11 -19.01 1.41
CA GLU A 113 -10.56 -20.29 1.97
C GLU A 113 -11.47 -21.03 0.99
N SER A 114 -11.43 -22.36 1.02
CA SER A 114 -12.11 -23.23 0.05
C SER A 114 -13.62 -23.04 0.00
N HIS A 115 -14.21 -22.52 1.06
CA HIS A 115 -15.66 -22.32 1.17
C HIS A 115 -16.10 -20.88 0.99
N PHE A 116 -15.13 -19.97 0.77
CA PHE A 116 -15.44 -18.56 0.60
C PHE A 116 -15.79 -18.25 -0.85
N HIS A 117 -16.99 -17.74 -1.06
CA HIS A 117 -17.44 -17.28 -2.37
C HIS A 117 -17.09 -15.81 -2.54
N LEU A 118 -16.16 -15.52 -3.43
CA LEU A 118 -15.67 -14.17 -3.69
C LEU A 118 -16.63 -13.47 -4.67
N ASP A 119 -17.36 -12.46 -4.20
CA ASP A 119 -18.01 -11.49 -5.09
C ASP A 119 -17.06 -10.32 -5.34
N ILE A 120 -16.49 -10.31 -6.53
CA ILE A 120 -15.48 -9.33 -6.92
C ILE A 120 -16.07 -7.92 -7.03
N ASN A 121 -17.32 -7.80 -7.48
CA ASN A 121 -17.95 -6.50 -7.65
C ASN A 121 -18.19 -5.83 -6.29
N GLU A 122 -18.53 -6.59 -5.27
CA GLU A 122 -18.70 -6.11 -3.91
C GLU A 122 -17.37 -5.56 -3.36
N ILE A 123 -16.28 -6.30 -3.51
CA ILE A 123 -14.96 -5.95 -2.97
C ILE A 123 -14.39 -4.67 -3.61
N PHE A 124 -14.49 -4.50 -4.92
CA PHE A 124 -13.96 -3.32 -5.59
C PHE A 124 -14.84 -2.07 -5.38
N SER A 125 -16.14 -2.22 -5.18
CA SER A 125 -17.03 -1.10 -4.88
C SER A 125 -16.72 -0.43 -3.54
N THR A 126 -16.19 -1.18 -2.57
CA THR A 126 -15.87 -0.68 -1.23
C THR A 126 -14.50 0.01 -1.17
N THR A 127 -13.58 -0.33 -2.07
CA THR A 127 -12.21 0.22 -2.08
C THR A 127 -12.13 1.69 -2.51
N VAL A 128 -13.15 2.23 -3.16
CA VAL A 128 -13.17 3.61 -3.73
C VAL A 128 -13.45 4.71 -2.69
N GLN A 129 -13.83 4.38 -1.45
CA GLN A 129 -14.30 5.39 -0.48
C GLN A 129 -13.28 5.88 0.55
N SER A 130 -12.00 5.53 0.50
CA SER A 130 -11.02 5.95 1.51
C SER A 130 -9.99 7.00 1.06
N GLU A 131 -10.15 7.63 -0.10
CA GLU A 131 -9.34 8.79 -0.49
C GLU A 131 -10.19 10.05 -0.53
N THR A 132 -10.52 10.61 0.63
CA THR A 132 -10.83 12.05 0.73
C THR A 132 -9.50 12.79 0.79
N PRO A 133 -9.18 13.63 -0.20
CA PRO A 133 -8.05 14.54 -0.04
C PRO A 133 -8.37 15.53 1.07
N ASP A 134 -7.43 15.66 2.00
CA ASP A 134 -7.44 16.71 3.02
C ASP A 134 -7.66 18.07 2.32
N PRO A 135 -8.63 18.89 2.80
CA PRO A 135 -8.80 20.23 2.26
C PRO A 135 -7.55 21.05 2.57
N ALA A 136 -6.92 21.54 1.51
CA ALA A 136 -5.83 22.49 1.61
C ALA A 136 -6.19 23.65 2.53
N PRO A 137 -5.28 24.12 3.42
CA PRO A 137 -5.54 25.28 4.24
C PRO A 137 -5.72 26.52 3.35
N ASP A 138 -6.87 27.14 3.48
CA ASP A 138 -7.26 28.41 2.88
C ASP A 138 -6.34 29.52 3.36
N LEU A 139 -5.40 29.93 2.50
CA LEU A 139 -4.60 31.14 2.69
C LEU A 139 -5.32 32.29 2.01
N SER A 140 -6.39 32.79 2.62
CA SER A 140 -6.97 34.07 2.24
C SER A 140 -6.71 35.12 3.30
N ALA A 141 -5.99 36.14 2.86
CA ALA A 141 -6.07 37.55 3.20
C ALA A 141 -5.79 37.99 4.66
N SER A 142 -4.73 38.78 4.79
CA SER A 142 -4.82 40.05 5.50
C SER A 142 -3.76 40.98 4.92
N GLU A 143 -4.24 41.94 4.26
CA GLU A 143 -4.29 43.36 4.60
C GLU A 143 -2.92 44.07 4.71
N TYR A 144 -2.78 44.93 3.71
CA TYR A 144 -1.90 46.09 3.65
C TYR A 144 -1.85 46.88 4.96
N ASN A 145 -0.67 47.21 5.41
CA ASN A 145 -0.46 48.46 6.08
C ASN A 145 0.91 49.05 5.68
N ASP A 146 0.80 50.10 4.88
CA ASP A 146 1.80 51.12 4.70
C ASP A 146 2.26 51.66 6.05
N ASN A 147 3.56 51.79 6.28
CA ASN A 147 4.12 52.96 6.90
C ASN A 147 5.57 53.16 6.58
N ASP A 148 5.80 54.28 5.91
CA ASP A 148 7.07 54.96 5.76
C ASP A 148 7.95 54.94 7.01
N ASN A 149 9.26 54.72 6.86
CA ASN A 149 10.23 55.74 7.31
C ASN A 149 11.64 55.44 6.77
N LEU A 150 12.15 56.47 6.12
CA LEU A 150 13.54 56.76 5.80
C LEU A 150 14.49 56.51 6.96
N PHE A 151 15.74 56.08 6.68
CA PHE A 151 16.99 56.78 6.98
C PHE A 151 18.19 55.91 6.56
N GLU A 152 18.93 56.39 5.56
CA GLU A 152 20.36 56.70 5.38
C GLU A 152 21.43 55.71 5.90
N ALA A 153 22.17 55.23 4.94
CA ALA A 153 23.60 55.37 4.65
C ALA A 153 24.64 55.15 5.76
N SER A 154 25.59 54.31 5.46
CA SER A 154 27.06 54.50 5.51
C SER A 154 27.74 53.13 5.35
N ASP A 155 28.36 52.86 4.25
CA ASP A 155 29.79 52.99 3.92
C ASP A 155 30.76 52.32 4.92
N THR A 156 31.50 51.37 4.47
CA THR A 156 32.95 51.27 4.31
C THR A 156 33.44 49.82 4.20
N THR A 157 33.92 49.48 3.01
CA THR A 157 35.31 49.07 2.63
C THR A 157 36.09 48.15 3.59
N ASN A 158 36.54 47.01 3.12
CA ASN A 158 37.90 46.59 2.78
C ASN A 158 38.05 45.08 2.86
N LEU A 159 38.41 44.47 1.75
CA LEU A 159 39.73 44.08 1.24
C LEU A 159 40.37 42.87 1.94
N LEU A 160 40.77 41.98 1.05
CA LEU A 160 41.94 41.10 1.00
C LEU A 160 41.76 39.62 1.30
N SER A 161 41.74 38.88 0.20
CA SER A 161 42.47 37.61 0.05
C SER A 161 43.97 37.84 0.12
N PRO A 162 44.90 36.89 0.21
CA PRO A 162 44.94 35.63 -0.52
C PRO A 162 45.69 34.42 0.11
N SER A 163 45.55 33.25 -0.52
CA SER A 163 46.63 32.27 -0.89
C SER A 163 47.43 31.51 0.16
N LYS A 164 47.51 30.20 -0.02
CA LYS A 164 48.60 29.27 -0.42
C LYS A 164 48.37 27.92 0.24
N THR A 165 48.20 26.82 -0.47
CA THR A 165 49.18 25.94 -1.19
C THR A 165 50.15 25.18 -0.28
N ILE A 166 50.26 23.85 -0.58
CA ILE A 166 51.35 22.88 -0.34
C ILE A 166 51.22 22.15 1.03
N GLN A 167 51.10 20.87 1.06
CA GLN A 167 51.79 19.66 0.53
C GLN A 167 50.90 18.48 0.58
#